data_b97fc8717794c8eb92af6ecc71b603ca
#
_entry.id   b97fc8717794c8eb92af6ecc71b603ca
#
_cell.length_a   1.000
_cell.length_b   1.000
_cell.length_c   1.000
_cell.angle_alpha   90.00
_cell.angle_beta   90.00
_cell.angle_gamma   90.00
#
_symmetry.space_group_name_H-M   'P 1'
#
loop_
_entity.id
_entity.type
_entity.pdbx_description
1 polymer ?
#
loop_
_entity_poly.entity_id
_entity_poly.type
_entity_poly.pdbx_seq_one_letter_code
_entity_poly.pdbx_strand_id
1 'polypeptide(L)'
;GMTATTWVQIIKAVLLLSGVTFMAIAVLSQYGFSPEALFAKGVEVKTQIAASGGKSPEEAAAAGLSIMGPGGFVKDPISAISFGMALMFGTAGLPHILMRFFTVPDAKEARKSVFWATTWIGYFYVLIFIIGFGAITLVLTNPEYADVATGVIHGGAGAANMAAVLVAKAVGGNVFFGFISAVAFATIL
;
A
#
# COMPACT_ATOMS: atom_id res chain seq x y z
N GLY A 1 -29.81 -2.01 -11.42
CA GLY A 1 -30.10 -0.70 -10.84
C GLY A 1 -29.06 -0.29 -9.82
N MET A 2 -29.08 0.98 -9.42
CA MET A 2 -28.13 1.59 -8.48
C MET A 2 -27.97 0.82 -7.16
N THR A 3 -29.04 0.22 -6.63
CA THR A 3 -28.99 -0.55 -5.38
C THR A 3 -28.10 -1.79 -5.49
N ALA A 4 -28.20 -2.53 -6.60
CA ALA A 4 -27.36 -3.71 -6.81
C ALA A 4 -25.87 -3.34 -6.92
N THR A 5 -25.56 -2.25 -7.62
CA THR A 5 -24.19 -1.73 -7.74
C THR A 5 -23.62 -1.34 -6.38
N THR A 6 -24.43 -0.70 -5.52
CA THR A 6 -24.00 -0.33 -4.16
C THR A 6 -23.69 -1.54 -3.30
N TRP A 7 -24.50 -2.59 -3.34
CA TRP A 7 -24.24 -3.82 -2.60
C TRP A 7 -22.96 -4.53 -3.05
N VAL A 8 -22.72 -4.58 -4.36
CA VAL A 8 -21.47 -5.14 -4.92
C VAL A 8 -20.26 -4.35 -4.42
N GLN A 9 -20.33 -3.02 -4.40
CA GLN A 9 -19.27 -2.17 -3.88
C GLN A 9 -19.00 -2.40 -2.38
N ILE A 10 -20.04 -2.56 -1.58
CA ILE A 10 -19.92 -2.85 -0.14
C ILE A 10 -19.22 -4.20 0.06
N ILE A 11 -19.63 -5.25 -0.65
CA ILE A 11 -19.01 -6.57 -0.56
C ILE A 11 -17.53 -6.51 -0.94
N LYS A 12 -17.19 -5.85 -2.06
CA LYS A 12 -15.81 -5.64 -2.49
C LYS A 12 -14.98 -4.92 -1.41
N ALA A 13 -15.51 -3.86 -0.83
CA ALA A 13 -14.83 -3.10 0.21
C ALA A 13 -14.56 -3.95 1.47
N VAL A 14 -15.54 -4.74 1.91
CA VAL A 14 -15.39 -5.64 3.06
C VAL A 14 -14.34 -6.71 2.78
N LEU A 15 -14.37 -7.35 1.61
CA LEU A 15 -13.39 -8.36 1.23
C LEU A 15 -11.97 -7.78 1.12
N LEU A 16 -11.84 -6.59 0.53
CA LEU A 16 -10.54 -5.91 0.42
C LEU A 16 -9.99 -5.56 1.80
N LEU A 17 -10.77 -4.88 2.62
CA LEU A 17 -10.33 -4.45 3.95
C LEU A 17 -9.99 -5.64 4.86
N SER A 18 -10.80 -6.70 4.84
CA SER A 18 -10.51 -7.90 5.63
C SER A 18 -9.25 -8.62 5.14
N GLY A 19 -9.08 -8.78 3.83
CA GLY A 19 -7.89 -9.39 3.25
C GLY A 19 -6.61 -8.61 3.53
N VAL A 20 -6.65 -7.29 3.36
CA VAL A 20 -5.51 -6.40 3.62
C VAL A 20 -5.20 -6.34 5.14
N THR A 21 -6.22 -6.33 6.00
CA THR A 21 -6.04 -6.40 7.46
C THR A 21 -5.37 -7.70 7.87
N PHE A 22 -5.85 -8.83 7.35
CA PHE A 22 -5.23 -10.13 7.62
C PHE A 22 -3.76 -10.16 7.16
N MET A 23 -3.48 -9.63 5.96
CA MET A 23 -2.13 -9.56 5.42
C MET A 23 -1.20 -8.70 6.30
N ALA A 24 -1.66 -7.54 6.76
CA ALA A 24 -0.88 -6.67 7.64
C ALA A 24 -0.61 -7.34 9.01
N ILE A 25 -1.60 -8.02 9.59
CA ILE A 25 -1.45 -8.80 10.82
C ILE A 25 -0.44 -9.94 10.60
N ALA A 26 -0.54 -10.67 9.49
CA ALA A 26 0.37 -11.76 9.16
C ALA A 26 1.81 -11.28 8.94
N VAL A 27 2.02 -10.12 8.32
CA VAL A 27 3.34 -9.48 8.23
C VAL A 27 3.86 -9.12 9.63
N LEU A 28 3.07 -8.43 10.44
CA LEU A 28 3.50 -8.02 11.79
C LEU A 28 3.78 -9.21 12.71
N SER A 29 3.04 -10.30 12.57
CA SER A 29 3.26 -11.51 13.39
C SER A 29 4.65 -12.11 13.19
N GLN A 30 5.26 -11.96 12.01
CA GLN A 30 6.63 -12.41 11.73
C GLN A 30 7.70 -11.57 12.46
N TYR A 31 7.32 -10.36 12.92
CA TYR A 31 8.19 -9.44 13.66
C TYR A 31 7.73 -9.27 15.12
N GLY A 32 7.03 -10.28 15.68
CA GLY A 32 6.54 -10.25 17.06
C GLY A 32 5.55 -9.11 17.34
N PHE A 33 4.78 -8.69 16.34
CA PHE A 33 3.86 -7.54 16.39
C PHE A 33 4.55 -6.20 16.71
N SER A 34 5.87 -6.10 16.45
CA SER A 34 6.63 -4.86 16.60
C SER A 34 6.77 -4.14 15.27
N PRO A 35 6.10 -3.00 15.05
CA PRO A 35 6.32 -2.17 13.87
C PRO A 35 7.76 -1.66 13.77
N GLU A 36 8.39 -1.38 14.91
CA GLU A 36 9.78 -0.94 14.97
C GLU A 36 10.73 -1.99 14.40
N ALA A 37 10.55 -3.27 14.77
CA ALA A 37 11.34 -4.38 14.25
C ALA A 37 11.15 -4.53 12.73
N LEU A 38 9.93 -4.38 12.23
CA LEU A 38 9.63 -4.41 10.80
C LEU A 38 10.33 -3.27 10.05
N PHE A 39 10.28 -2.05 10.57
CA PHE A 39 10.90 -0.88 9.94
C PHE A 39 12.42 -0.98 9.97
N ALA A 40 13.02 -1.38 11.09
CA ALA A 40 14.45 -1.60 11.21
C ALA A 40 14.94 -2.65 10.19
N LYS A 41 14.20 -3.76 10.05
CA LYS A 41 14.51 -4.78 9.04
C LYS A 41 14.37 -4.25 7.61
N GLY A 42 13.38 -3.41 7.35
CA GLY A 42 13.21 -2.76 6.04
C GLY A 42 14.40 -1.86 5.68
N VAL A 43 14.88 -1.06 6.63
CA VAL A 43 16.08 -0.23 6.47
C VAL A 43 17.31 -1.09 6.22
N GLU A 44 17.51 -2.17 6.98
CA GLU A 44 18.63 -3.10 6.80
C GLU A 44 18.63 -3.69 5.38
N VAL A 45 17.50 -4.23 4.92
CA VAL A 45 17.38 -4.83 3.58
C VAL A 45 17.69 -3.80 2.48
N LYS A 46 17.18 -2.59 2.59
CA LYS A 46 17.47 -1.53 1.62
C LYS A 46 18.94 -1.09 1.64
N THR A 47 19.55 -1.07 2.81
CA THR A 47 21.01 -0.81 2.94
C THR A 47 21.82 -1.91 2.26
N GLN A 48 21.46 -3.18 2.46
CA GLN A 48 22.13 -4.31 1.81
C GLN A 48 22.01 -4.26 0.29
N ILE A 49 20.82 -4.00 -0.24
CA ILE A 49 20.59 -3.85 -1.69
C ILE A 49 21.45 -2.70 -2.26
N ALA A 50 21.51 -1.57 -1.56
CA ALA A 50 22.31 -0.43 -1.99
C ALA A 50 23.83 -0.74 -1.97
N ALA A 51 24.30 -1.47 -0.97
CA ALA A 51 25.69 -1.93 -0.89
C ALA A 51 26.04 -2.93 -2.01
N SER A 52 25.13 -3.87 -2.30
CA SER A 52 25.28 -4.82 -3.41
C SER A 52 25.35 -4.12 -4.78
N GLY A 53 24.68 -2.97 -4.91
CA GLY A 53 24.73 -2.10 -6.08
C GLY A 53 26.01 -1.27 -6.23
N GLY A 54 27.02 -1.49 -5.38
CA GLY A 54 28.34 -0.83 -5.46
C GLY A 54 28.42 0.54 -4.80
N LYS A 55 27.44 0.91 -3.96
CA LYS A 55 27.50 2.16 -3.17
C LYS A 55 28.46 2.02 -2.00
N SER A 56 29.09 3.14 -1.61
CA SER A 56 29.90 3.18 -0.39
C SER A 56 29.06 2.86 0.85
N PRO A 57 29.67 2.40 1.96
CA PRO A 57 28.94 2.08 3.18
C PRO A 57 28.06 3.24 3.71
N GLU A 58 28.55 4.48 3.60
CA GLU A 58 27.80 5.67 4.01
C GLU A 58 26.59 5.95 3.09
N GLU A 59 26.81 5.84 1.79
CA GLU A 59 25.72 6.03 0.80
C GLU A 59 24.68 4.89 0.87
N ALA A 60 25.10 3.68 1.18
CA ALA A 60 24.20 2.55 1.39
C ALA A 60 23.35 2.73 2.64
N ALA A 61 23.95 3.19 3.75
CA ALA A 61 23.22 3.52 4.98
C ALA A 61 22.21 4.67 4.76
N ALA A 62 22.62 5.73 4.07
CA ALA A 62 21.73 6.84 3.72
C ALA A 62 20.58 6.39 2.80
N ALA A 63 20.84 5.52 1.84
CA ALA A 63 19.80 4.93 0.97
C ALA A 63 18.82 4.04 1.75
N GLY A 64 19.30 3.27 2.72
CA GLY A 64 18.47 2.49 3.64
C GLY A 64 17.55 3.39 4.46
N LEU A 65 18.09 4.41 5.12
CA LEU A 65 17.32 5.35 5.93
C LEU A 65 16.34 6.20 5.12
N SER A 66 16.59 6.41 3.83
CA SER A 66 15.73 7.22 2.98
C SER A 66 14.30 6.68 2.85
N ILE A 67 14.08 5.38 3.10
CA ILE A 67 12.73 4.79 3.07
C ILE A 67 11.85 5.25 4.25
N MET A 68 12.46 5.75 5.32
CA MET A 68 11.77 6.31 6.47
C MET A 68 11.45 7.81 6.29
N GLY A 69 12.07 8.43 5.30
CA GLY A 69 11.86 9.84 4.99
C GLY A 69 10.62 10.08 4.13
N PRO A 70 10.04 11.29 4.19
CA PRO A 70 8.94 11.67 3.31
C PRO A 70 9.42 11.79 1.87
N GLY A 71 8.59 11.35 0.93
CA GLY A 71 8.73 11.72 -0.47
C GLY A 71 9.86 11.08 -1.24
N GLY A 72 10.01 9.77 -1.20
CA GLY A 72 10.94 9.06 -2.10
C GLY A 72 10.72 9.37 -3.59
N PHE A 73 9.50 9.75 -3.97
CA PHE A 73 9.13 10.11 -5.34
C PHE A 73 9.36 11.59 -5.64
N VAL A 74 9.13 12.49 -4.67
CA VAL A 74 9.28 13.94 -4.83
C VAL A 74 10.16 14.48 -3.72
N LYS A 75 11.41 14.82 -4.05
CA LYS A 75 12.42 15.26 -3.07
C LYS A 75 12.37 16.75 -2.78
N ASP A 76 11.89 17.55 -3.74
CA ASP A 76 11.79 19.00 -3.59
C ASP A 76 10.52 19.37 -2.80
N PRO A 77 10.63 20.16 -1.70
CA PRO A 77 9.49 20.51 -0.85
C PRO A 77 8.35 21.24 -1.58
N ILE A 78 8.68 22.12 -2.51
CA ILE A 78 7.68 22.88 -3.27
C ILE A 78 6.91 21.94 -4.19
N SER A 79 7.61 21.05 -4.88
CA SER A 79 7.00 20.03 -5.72
C SER A 79 6.15 19.05 -4.92
N ALA A 80 6.57 18.69 -3.70
CA ALA A 80 5.79 17.83 -2.79
C ALA A 80 4.48 18.49 -2.36
N ILE A 81 4.51 19.76 -1.96
CA ILE A 81 3.32 20.54 -1.60
C ILE A 81 2.40 20.68 -2.82
N SER A 82 2.94 21.03 -3.97
CA SER A 82 2.21 21.19 -5.22
C SER A 82 1.52 19.89 -5.65
N PHE A 83 2.23 18.76 -5.55
CA PHE A 83 1.71 17.44 -5.83
C PHE A 83 0.59 17.03 -4.84
N GLY A 84 0.79 17.29 -3.55
CA GLY A 84 -0.24 17.05 -2.53
C GLY A 84 -1.50 17.87 -2.77
N MET A 85 -1.36 19.15 -3.11
CA MET A 85 -2.50 20.01 -3.45
C MET A 85 -3.21 19.55 -4.71
N ALA A 86 -2.47 19.14 -5.75
CA ALA A 86 -3.04 18.63 -6.98
C ALA A 86 -3.89 17.37 -6.74
N LEU A 87 -3.40 16.44 -5.92
CA LEU A 87 -4.15 15.23 -5.52
C LEU A 87 -5.40 15.60 -4.71
N MET A 88 -5.27 16.51 -3.74
CA MET A 88 -6.37 16.91 -2.87
C MET A 88 -7.49 17.60 -3.65
N PHE A 89 -7.17 18.62 -4.44
CA PHE A 89 -8.17 19.35 -5.23
C PHE A 89 -8.68 18.54 -6.41
N GLY A 90 -7.81 17.74 -7.06
CA GLY A 90 -8.21 16.84 -8.12
C GLY A 90 -9.24 15.81 -7.66
N THR A 91 -9.02 15.19 -6.50
CA THR A 91 -9.94 14.21 -5.92
C THR A 91 -11.24 14.89 -5.47
N ALA A 92 -11.15 16.05 -4.83
CA ALA A 92 -12.34 16.81 -4.38
C ALA A 92 -13.22 17.31 -5.56
N GLY A 93 -12.61 17.61 -6.71
CA GLY A 93 -13.30 18.09 -7.91
C GLY A 93 -13.92 17.00 -8.78
N LEU A 94 -13.76 15.71 -8.46
CA LEU A 94 -14.30 14.63 -9.28
C LEU A 94 -15.85 14.61 -9.23
N PRO A 95 -16.53 14.67 -10.38
CA PRO A 95 -17.99 14.77 -10.44
C PRO A 95 -18.70 13.63 -9.72
N HIS A 96 -18.19 12.40 -9.80
CA HIS A 96 -18.79 11.22 -9.16
C HIS A 96 -18.70 11.26 -7.62
N ILE A 97 -17.73 11.99 -7.05
CA ILE A 97 -17.64 12.23 -5.62
C ILE A 97 -18.63 13.29 -5.21
N LEU A 98 -18.70 14.40 -5.95
CA LEU A 98 -19.65 15.50 -5.70
C LEU A 98 -21.09 15.04 -5.82
N MET A 99 -21.41 14.22 -6.82
CA MET A 99 -22.78 13.68 -7.00
C MET A 99 -23.28 12.87 -5.80
N ARG A 100 -22.40 12.29 -4.99
CA ARG A 100 -22.82 11.56 -3.77
C ARG A 100 -23.42 12.47 -2.71
N PHE A 101 -23.05 13.74 -2.68
CA PHE A 101 -23.66 14.71 -1.74
C PHE A 101 -25.12 15.00 -2.07
N PHE A 102 -25.54 14.80 -3.33
CA PHE A 102 -26.95 14.97 -3.74
C PHE A 102 -27.82 13.72 -3.47
N THR A 103 -27.22 12.62 -3.06
CA THR A 103 -27.94 11.36 -2.76
C THR A 103 -28.27 11.19 -1.28
N VAL A 104 -27.79 12.08 -0.41
CA VAL A 104 -28.06 12.06 1.03
C VAL A 104 -29.17 13.07 1.38
N PRO A 105 -30.06 12.74 2.36
CA PRO A 105 -31.23 13.55 2.65
C PRO A 105 -30.91 14.90 3.31
N ASP A 106 -29.84 15.02 4.04
CA ASP A 106 -29.44 16.24 4.73
C ASP A 106 -27.91 16.42 4.91
N ALA A 107 -27.52 17.63 5.31
CA ALA A 107 -26.10 17.99 5.51
C ALA A 107 -25.44 17.25 6.70
N LYS A 108 -26.22 16.76 7.65
CA LYS A 108 -25.72 16.00 8.80
C LYS A 108 -25.26 14.61 8.37
N GLU A 109 -26.09 13.94 7.57
CA GLU A 109 -25.75 12.63 7.01
C GLU A 109 -24.60 12.74 5.98
N ALA A 110 -24.54 13.83 5.22
CA ALA A 110 -23.38 14.10 4.34
C ALA A 110 -22.07 14.17 5.12
N ARG A 111 -22.00 14.94 6.21
CA ARG A 111 -20.80 15.03 7.06
C ARG A 111 -20.44 13.72 7.73
N LYS A 112 -21.42 12.95 8.19
CA LYS A 112 -21.21 11.63 8.77
C LYS A 112 -20.63 10.65 7.74
N SER A 113 -21.13 10.68 6.52
CA SER A 113 -20.62 9.87 5.41
C SER A 113 -19.14 10.19 5.10
N VAL A 114 -18.80 11.48 5.02
CA VAL A 114 -17.39 11.92 4.80
C VAL A 114 -16.50 11.47 5.95
N PHE A 115 -16.94 11.62 7.20
CA PHE A 115 -16.17 11.18 8.36
C PHE A 115 -15.83 9.67 8.29
N TRP A 116 -16.84 8.84 8.03
CA TRP A 116 -16.60 7.40 7.90
C TRP A 116 -15.73 7.04 6.71
N ALA A 117 -15.94 7.67 5.56
CA ALA A 117 -15.12 7.46 4.39
C ALA A 117 -13.65 7.80 4.67
N THR A 118 -13.39 8.97 5.26
CA THR A 118 -12.03 9.40 5.63
C THR A 118 -11.39 8.45 6.64
N THR A 119 -12.15 7.96 7.62
CA THR A 119 -11.66 7.01 8.62
C THR A 119 -11.23 5.69 7.98
N TRP A 120 -12.07 5.10 7.12
CA TRP A 120 -11.75 3.84 6.45
C TRP A 120 -10.61 3.98 5.44
N ILE A 121 -10.54 5.09 4.73
CA ILE A 121 -9.42 5.40 3.83
C ILE A 121 -8.12 5.54 4.64
N GLY A 122 -8.13 6.29 5.74
CA GLY A 122 -6.98 6.43 6.63
C GLY A 122 -6.51 5.10 7.20
N TYR A 123 -7.43 4.27 7.66
CA TYR A 123 -7.14 2.91 8.12
C TYR A 123 -6.45 2.08 7.03
N PHE A 124 -6.98 2.11 5.80
CA PHE A 124 -6.41 1.39 4.67
C PHE A 124 -4.97 1.85 4.35
N TYR A 125 -4.70 3.16 4.41
CA TYR A 125 -3.33 3.68 4.21
C TYR A 125 -2.34 3.19 5.27
N VAL A 126 -2.75 3.07 6.53
CA VAL A 126 -1.92 2.48 7.58
C VAL A 126 -1.59 1.02 7.26
N LEU A 127 -2.57 0.25 6.82
CA LEU A 127 -2.35 -1.15 6.43
C LEU A 127 -1.40 -1.27 5.23
N ILE A 128 -1.58 -0.44 4.20
CA ILE A 128 -0.69 -0.42 3.02
C ILE A 128 0.74 -0.08 3.41
N PHE A 129 0.94 0.83 4.35
CA PHE A 129 2.26 1.17 4.85
C PHE A 129 2.96 -0.04 5.47
N ILE A 130 2.27 -0.80 6.31
CA ILE A 130 2.78 -2.05 6.90
C ILE A 130 3.10 -3.08 5.80
N ILE A 131 2.20 -3.25 4.83
CA ILE A 131 2.39 -4.18 3.72
C ILE A 131 3.56 -3.76 2.82
N GLY A 132 3.76 -2.46 2.62
CA GLY A 132 4.89 -1.93 1.87
C GLY A 132 6.23 -2.31 2.49
N PHE A 133 6.37 -2.17 3.82
CA PHE A 133 7.54 -2.67 4.53
C PHE A 133 7.62 -4.20 4.52
N GLY A 134 6.49 -4.90 4.60
CA GLY A 134 6.42 -6.35 4.39
C GLY A 134 6.92 -6.78 3.02
N ALA A 135 6.63 -6.02 1.97
CA ALA A 135 7.16 -6.28 0.64
C ALA A 135 8.69 -6.13 0.59
N ILE A 136 9.23 -5.07 1.19
CA ILE A 136 10.69 -4.88 1.28
C ILE A 136 11.34 -6.06 2.00
N THR A 137 10.77 -6.52 3.10
CA THR A 137 11.40 -7.51 3.97
C THR A 137 11.15 -8.96 3.56
N LEU A 138 10.03 -9.27 2.91
CA LEU A 138 9.64 -10.65 2.56
C LEU A 138 9.76 -10.94 1.06
N VAL A 139 9.51 -9.94 0.20
CA VAL A 139 9.56 -10.14 -1.25
C VAL A 139 10.94 -9.85 -1.81
N LEU A 140 11.57 -8.73 -1.44
CA LEU A 140 12.88 -8.37 -1.98
C LEU A 140 14.04 -9.23 -1.44
N THR A 141 13.83 -9.95 -0.35
CA THR A 141 14.81 -10.88 0.21
C THR A 141 14.68 -12.31 -0.31
N ASN A 142 13.60 -12.60 -1.05
CA ASN A 142 13.33 -13.94 -1.55
C ASN A 142 13.73 -14.06 -3.03
N PRO A 143 14.72 -14.94 -3.37
CA PRO A 143 15.15 -15.14 -4.74
C PRO A 143 14.05 -15.64 -5.70
N GLU A 144 12.98 -16.23 -5.17
CA GLU A 144 11.82 -16.65 -5.99
C GLU A 144 11.06 -15.46 -6.57
N TYR A 145 11.04 -14.32 -5.85
CA TYR A 145 10.21 -13.17 -6.19
C TYR A 145 11.00 -12.01 -6.77
N ALA A 146 12.25 -11.86 -6.36
CA ALA A 146 13.07 -10.73 -6.73
C ALA A 146 14.55 -11.10 -6.87
N ASP A 147 15.25 -10.33 -7.67
CA ASP A 147 16.71 -10.32 -7.64
C ASP A 147 17.17 -9.62 -6.34
N VAL A 148 17.68 -10.40 -5.41
CA VAL A 148 18.08 -9.94 -4.07
C VAL A 148 19.20 -8.89 -4.14
N ALA A 149 20.06 -8.96 -5.16
CA ALA A 149 21.18 -8.03 -5.31
C ALA A 149 20.72 -6.64 -5.77
N THR A 150 19.75 -6.60 -6.67
CA THR A 150 19.25 -5.34 -7.25
C THR A 150 17.97 -4.86 -6.61
N GLY A 151 17.25 -5.71 -5.87
CA GLY A 151 15.96 -5.43 -5.29
C GLY A 151 14.86 -5.22 -6.34
N VAL A 152 14.99 -5.83 -7.52
CA VAL A 152 14.03 -5.75 -8.61
C VAL A 152 13.15 -7.00 -8.60
N ILE A 153 11.83 -6.82 -8.52
CA ILE A 153 10.87 -7.93 -8.57
C ILE A 153 10.87 -8.54 -9.98
N HIS A 154 10.89 -9.87 -10.06
CA HIS A 154 10.86 -10.61 -11.33
C HIS A 154 9.54 -10.35 -12.09
N GLY A 155 9.62 -10.23 -13.41
CA GLY A 155 8.43 -10.05 -14.27
C GLY A 155 8.45 -8.80 -15.15
N GLY A 156 9.55 -8.03 -15.16
CA GLY A 156 9.76 -6.91 -16.08
C GLY A 156 8.98 -5.64 -15.71
N ALA A 157 8.62 -4.85 -16.71
CA ALA A 157 7.94 -3.57 -16.51
C ALA A 157 6.57 -3.76 -15.82
N GLY A 158 6.39 -3.11 -14.68
CA GLY A 158 5.16 -3.23 -13.88
C GLY A 158 5.19 -4.30 -12.79
N ALA A 159 6.24 -5.10 -12.68
CA ALA A 159 6.37 -6.13 -11.64
C ALA A 159 6.28 -5.56 -10.21
N ALA A 160 6.67 -4.31 -10.01
CA ALA A 160 6.52 -3.61 -8.72
C ALA A 160 5.05 -3.53 -8.27
N ASN A 161 4.08 -3.50 -9.18
CA ASN A 161 2.66 -3.52 -8.87
C ASN A 161 2.20 -4.86 -8.28
N MET A 162 2.98 -5.93 -8.46
CA MET A 162 2.72 -7.24 -7.88
C MET A 162 3.18 -7.37 -6.42
N ALA A 163 3.88 -6.37 -5.89
CA ALA A 163 4.49 -6.44 -4.56
C ALA A 163 3.49 -6.88 -3.46
N ALA A 164 2.31 -6.25 -3.39
CA ALA A 164 1.29 -6.61 -2.40
C ALA A 164 0.75 -8.03 -2.58
N VAL A 165 0.58 -8.47 -3.82
CA VAL A 165 0.08 -9.83 -4.15
C VAL A 165 1.13 -10.88 -3.81
N LEU A 166 2.42 -10.57 -4.01
CA LEU A 166 3.54 -11.43 -3.62
C LEU A 166 3.70 -11.52 -2.09
N VAL A 167 3.43 -10.42 -1.36
CA VAL A 167 3.34 -10.46 0.11
C VAL A 167 2.24 -11.44 0.53
N ALA A 168 1.08 -11.40 -0.11
CA ALA A 168 0.00 -12.34 0.18
C ALA A 168 0.45 -13.80 -0.03
N LYS A 169 1.23 -14.07 -1.10
CA LYS A 169 1.83 -15.40 -1.34
C LYS A 169 2.84 -15.78 -0.26
N ALA A 170 3.67 -14.86 0.15
CA ALA A 170 4.70 -15.08 1.17
C ALA A 170 4.12 -15.38 2.56
N VAL A 171 2.99 -14.75 2.93
CA VAL A 171 2.39 -14.93 4.27
C VAL A 171 1.28 -15.97 4.34
N GLY A 172 0.59 -16.26 3.24
CA GLY A 172 -0.58 -17.15 3.22
C GLY A 172 -0.59 -18.18 2.09
N GLY A 173 0.53 -18.32 1.36
CA GLY A 173 0.68 -19.30 0.29
C GLY A 173 -0.24 -19.06 -0.91
N ASN A 174 -0.38 -20.07 -1.75
CA ASN A 174 -1.09 -19.95 -3.03
C ASN A 174 -2.59 -19.67 -2.89
N VAL A 175 -3.22 -20.15 -1.83
CA VAL A 175 -4.66 -19.93 -1.59
C VAL A 175 -4.93 -18.46 -1.31
N PHE A 176 -4.14 -17.86 -0.41
CA PHE A 176 -4.29 -16.46 -0.06
C PHE A 176 -3.83 -15.53 -1.19
N PHE A 177 -2.79 -15.92 -1.93
CA PHE A 177 -2.40 -15.27 -3.17
C PHE A 177 -3.56 -15.20 -4.18
N GLY A 178 -4.24 -16.31 -4.42
CA GLY A 178 -5.40 -16.36 -5.32
C GLY A 178 -6.56 -15.48 -4.83
N PHE A 179 -6.84 -15.52 -3.53
CA PHE A 179 -7.89 -14.69 -2.92
C PHE A 179 -7.61 -13.19 -3.09
N ILE A 180 -6.43 -12.72 -2.71
CA ILE A 180 -6.05 -11.29 -2.84
C ILE A 180 -6.01 -10.86 -4.30
N SER A 181 -5.52 -11.71 -5.21
CA SER A 181 -5.52 -11.43 -6.65
C SER A 181 -6.93 -11.25 -7.19
N ALA A 182 -7.85 -12.13 -6.80
CA ALA A 182 -9.25 -12.07 -7.21
C ALA A 182 -9.95 -10.81 -6.67
N VAL A 183 -9.72 -10.46 -5.39
CA VAL A 183 -10.28 -9.26 -4.77
C VAL A 183 -9.71 -8.00 -5.41
N ALA A 184 -8.41 -7.95 -5.67
CA ALA A 184 -7.77 -6.83 -6.35
C ALA A 184 -8.34 -6.64 -7.77
N PHE A 185 -8.46 -7.71 -8.54
CA PHE A 185 -9.07 -7.67 -9.87
C PHE A 185 -10.53 -7.21 -9.82
N ALA A 186 -11.31 -7.75 -8.88
CA ALA A 186 -12.70 -7.37 -8.70
C ALA A 186 -12.88 -5.89 -8.30
N THR A 187 -11.90 -5.27 -7.65
CA THR A 187 -11.98 -3.83 -7.29
C THR A 187 -11.65 -2.90 -8.45
N ILE A 188 -10.94 -3.38 -9.47
CA ILE A 188 -10.60 -2.61 -10.68
C ILE A 188 -11.82 -2.56 -11.63
N LEU A 189 -12.61 -3.61 -11.69
CA LEU A 189 -13.85 -3.70 -12.49
C LEU A 189 -15.03 -3.02 -11.79
#